data_4bce177226be17a28e6742e815649cb6
#
_entry.id   4bce177226be17a28e6742e815649cb6
#
_cell.length_a   1.000
_cell.length_b   1.000
_cell.length_c   1.000
_cell.angle_alpha   90.00
_cell.angle_beta   90.00
_cell.angle_gamma   90.00
#
_symmetry.space_group_name_H-M   'P 1'
#
loop_
_entity.id
_entity.type
_entity.pdbx_description
1 polymer ?
#
loop_
_entity_poly.entity_id
_entity_poly.type
_entity_poly.pdbx_seq_one_letter_code
_entity_poly.pdbx_strand_id
1 'polypeptide(L)'
;HRAGGNCRVDMVLTMLTVCAIYDLMRWYEHNMKGIPWIAIVLMGLGTMTKGPVGSIIPCMVMGIFMLMRKMNFFRAFFTLFAFGLLSLLIYGAWFYAAYRQGGQSFLDLMYEENVGRMTNTMNYDSCVNPWPYNFLTVFTGYLPWVLLLITTLFFVRWNFKKKINLKSIWNDVLGMDNVDLYSLIAIVSIFVFYCIPQSKRSVYLMPIYPFLAYFIAKLLVWLSDSQQKPLRIYGGILSVLSRLLFVVFVL
;
A
#
# COMPACT_ATOMS: atom_id res chain seq x y z
N HIS A 1 2.34 6.33 -14.17
CA HIS A 1 3.15 6.49 -15.37
C HIS A 1 4.40 7.36 -15.14
N ARG A 2 4.29 8.56 -14.56
CA ARG A 2 5.46 9.44 -14.30
C ARG A 2 6.54 8.83 -13.41
N ALA A 3 6.17 8.01 -12.44
CA ALA A 3 7.14 7.39 -11.52
C ALA A 3 7.92 6.23 -12.16
N GLY A 4 7.33 5.51 -13.12
CA GLY A 4 8.01 4.42 -13.84
C GLY A 4 9.01 4.93 -14.88
N GLY A 5 8.75 6.11 -15.49
CA GLY A 5 9.67 6.72 -16.45
C GLY A 5 10.83 7.48 -15.82
N ASN A 6 10.74 7.83 -14.53
CA ASN A 6 11.76 8.59 -13.80
C ASN A 6 12.44 7.69 -12.78
N CYS A 7 13.22 6.77 -13.09
CA CYS A 7 14.06 5.88 -12.26
C CYS A 7 14.11 6.25 -10.75
N ARG A 8 12.98 6.16 -10.05
CA ARG A 8 12.84 6.59 -8.65
C ARG A 8 12.97 5.41 -7.69
N VAL A 9 13.65 5.61 -6.60
CA VAL A 9 13.77 4.66 -5.48
C VAL A 9 12.41 4.19 -4.93
N ASP A 10 11.35 5.00 -5.09
CA ASP A 10 9.99 4.67 -4.66
C ASP A 10 9.40 3.44 -5.38
N MET A 11 9.78 3.19 -6.64
CA MET A 11 9.36 1.98 -7.37
C MET A 11 10.02 0.72 -6.79
N VAL A 12 11.31 0.81 -6.48
CA VAL A 12 12.05 -0.30 -5.86
C VAL A 12 11.48 -0.59 -4.46
N LEU A 13 11.25 0.44 -3.65
CA LEU A 13 10.60 0.30 -2.35
C LEU A 13 9.22 -0.35 -2.48
N THR A 14 8.41 0.09 -3.45
CA THR A 14 7.07 -0.48 -3.70
C THR A 14 7.14 -1.96 -4.00
N MET A 15 8.01 -2.37 -4.93
CA MET A 15 8.21 -3.77 -5.26
C MET A 15 8.62 -4.59 -4.02
N LEU A 16 9.65 -4.15 -3.31
CA LEU A 16 10.16 -4.85 -2.13
C LEU A 16 9.10 -4.96 -1.02
N THR A 17 8.36 -3.87 -0.77
CA THR A 17 7.29 -3.83 0.24
C THR A 17 6.14 -4.77 -0.12
N VAL A 18 5.66 -4.73 -1.37
CA VAL A 18 4.55 -5.58 -1.83
C VAL A 18 4.94 -7.05 -1.82
N CYS A 19 6.15 -7.39 -2.29
CA CYS A 19 6.65 -8.75 -2.25
C CYS A 19 6.84 -9.26 -0.82
N ALA A 20 7.32 -8.41 0.11
CA ALA A 20 7.44 -8.77 1.53
C ALA A 20 6.07 -9.03 2.16
N ILE A 21 5.07 -8.17 1.89
CA ILE A 21 3.68 -8.36 2.34
C ILE A 21 3.13 -9.69 1.82
N TYR A 22 3.34 -9.99 0.54
CA TYR A 22 2.89 -11.24 -0.07
C TYR A 22 3.56 -12.47 0.56
N ASP A 23 4.87 -12.45 0.77
CA ASP A 23 5.60 -13.58 1.35
C ASP A 23 5.23 -13.81 2.82
N LEU A 24 4.97 -12.74 3.59
CA LEU A 24 4.42 -12.87 4.95
C LEU A 24 3.04 -13.53 4.95
N MET A 25 2.19 -13.22 3.96
CA MET A 25 0.89 -13.89 3.83
C MET A 25 1.05 -15.38 3.53
N ARG A 26 1.92 -15.75 2.60
CA ARG A 26 2.26 -17.15 2.32
C ARG A 26 2.78 -17.88 3.55
N TRP A 27 3.67 -17.24 4.32
CA TRP A 27 4.15 -17.81 5.57
C TRP A 27 3.01 -18.06 6.57
N TYR A 28 2.07 -17.12 6.69
CA TYR A 28 0.89 -17.30 7.53
C TYR A 28 0.01 -18.49 7.05
N GLU A 29 -0.26 -18.60 5.75
CA GLU A 29 -1.03 -19.69 5.15
C GLU A 29 -0.36 -21.06 5.33
N HIS A 30 0.96 -21.10 5.40
CA HIS A 30 1.73 -22.30 5.73
C HIS A 30 1.80 -22.58 7.26
N ASN A 31 0.77 -22.11 8.01
CA ASN A 31 0.66 -22.27 9.45
C ASN A 31 1.84 -21.70 10.24
N MET A 32 2.48 -20.65 9.72
CA MET A 32 3.62 -19.96 10.35
C MET A 32 4.80 -20.91 10.67
N LYS A 33 5.01 -21.91 9.83
CA LYS A 33 6.14 -22.84 9.98
C LYS A 33 7.42 -22.20 9.45
N GLY A 34 8.46 -22.26 10.26
CA GLY A 34 9.78 -21.73 9.93
C GLY A 34 9.84 -20.20 9.96
N ILE A 35 10.94 -19.66 9.44
CA ILE A 35 11.22 -18.23 9.37
C ILE A 35 11.05 -17.78 7.91
N PRO A 36 10.30 -16.70 7.64
CA PRO A 36 10.09 -16.17 6.29
C PRO A 36 11.32 -15.37 5.81
N TRP A 37 12.41 -16.05 5.50
CA TRP A 37 13.68 -15.42 5.14
C TRP A 37 13.55 -14.47 3.93
N ILE A 38 12.72 -14.83 2.95
CA ILE A 38 12.49 -13.99 1.78
C ILE A 38 11.87 -12.66 2.21
N ALA A 39 10.82 -12.67 3.03
CA ALA A 39 10.23 -11.43 3.53
C ALA A 39 11.22 -10.60 4.33
N ILE A 40 12.04 -11.23 5.19
CA ILE A 40 13.04 -10.53 6.02
C ILE A 40 14.08 -9.84 5.13
N VAL A 41 14.60 -10.54 4.11
CA VAL A 41 15.55 -9.95 3.15
C VAL A 41 14.93 -8.81 2.37
N LEU A 42 13.68 -8.98 1.87
CA LEU A 42 12.97 -7.94 1.14
C LEU A 42 12.71 -6.71 2.01
N MET A 43 12.34 -6.90 3.29
CA MET A 43 12.20 -5.81 4.26
C MET A 43 13.53 -5.09 4.51
N GLY A 44 14.62 -5.84 4.67
CA GLY A 44 15.97 -5.27 4.85
C GLY A 44 16.40 -4.44 3.65
N LEU A 45 16.25 -4.96 2.44
CA LEU A 45 16.53 -4.24 1.18
C LEU A 45 15.60 -3.03 1.04
N GLY A 46 14.30 -3.16 1.39
CA GLY A 46 13.37 -2.04 1.42
C GLY A 46 13.80 -0.93 2.38
N THR A 47 14.32 -1.30 3.55
CA THR A 47 14.86 -0.35 4.53
C THR A 47 16.11 0.37 3.98
N MET A 48 16.94 -0.31 3.20
CA MET A 48 18.09 0.32 2.55
C MET A 48 17.67 1.37 1.50
N THR A 49 16.50 1.22 0.89
CA THR A 49 16.05 2.17 -0.15
C THR A 49 15.50 3.48 0.41
N LYS A 50 14.81 3.44 1.55
CA LYS A 50 14.10 4.62 2.08
C LYS A 50 13.95 4.62 3.61
N GLY A 51 14.84 3.99 4.32
CA GLY A 51 14.82 3.91 5.77
C GLY A 51 13.78 2.94 6.33
N PRO A 52 13.46 3.02 7.64
CA PRO A 52 12.70 2.00 8.39
C PRO A 52 11.32 1.63 7.83
N VAL A 53 10.76 2.48 6.97
CA VAL A 53 9.46 2.27 6.32
C VAL A 53 9.37 0.93 5.59
N GLY A 54 10.50 0.49 4.99
CA GLY A 54 10.58 -0.81 4.29
C GLY A 54 10.27 -2.02 5.16
N SER A 55 10.56 -1.95 6.46
CA SER A 55 10.26 -3.00 7.44
C SER A 55 8.98 -2.75 8.20
N ILE A 56 8.68 -1.49 8.54
CA ILE A 56 7.51 -1.12 9.35
C ILE A 56 6.21 -1.47 8.64
N ILE A 57 6.08 -1.15 7.36
CA ILE A 57 4.82 -1.37 6.62
C ILE A 57 4.45 -2.85 6.54
N PRO A 58 5.32 -3.79 6.08
CA PRO A 58 4.97 -5.21 6.06
C PRO A 58 4.64 -5.78 7.44
N CYS A 59 5.42 -5.41 8.48
CA CYS A 59 5.14 -5.84 9.84
C CYS A 59 3.80 -5.29 10.36
N MET A 60 3.47 -4.03 10.09
CA MET A 60 2.20 -3.41 10.47
C MET A 60 1.02 -4.11 9.80
N VAL A 61 1.07 -4.35 8.50
CA VAL A 61 0.02 -5.03 7.74
C VAL A 61 -0.22 -6.44 8.32
N MET A 62 0.84 -7.22 8.47
CA MET A 62 0.74 -8.57 9.03
C MET A 62 0.28 -8.57 10.49
N GLY A 63 0.75 -7.62 11.30
CA GLY A 63 0.36 -7.48 12.70
C GLY A 63 -1.14 -7.20 12.86
N ILE A 64 -1.68 -6.24 12.12
CA ILE A 64 -3.11 -5.93 12.14
C ILE A 64 -3.92 -7.16 11.69
N PHE A 65 -3.48 -7.85 10.65
CA PHE A 65 -4.15 -9.05 10.15
C PHE A 65 -4.17 -10.18 11.21
N MET A 66 -3.05 -10.48 11.85
CA MET A 66 -2.96 -11.49 12.90
C MET A 66 -3.88 -11.17 14.08
N LEU A 67 -3.98 -9.89 14.47
CA LEU A 67 -4.89 -9.45 15.54
C LEU A 67 -6.35 -9.57 15.12
N MET A 68 -6.71 -9.24 13.89
CA MET A 68 -8.08 -9.43 13.38
C MET A 68 -8.47 -10.91 13.28
N ARG A 69 -7.51 -11.80 13.06
CA ARG A 69 -7.69 -13.25 13.13
C ARG A 69 -7.60 -13.80 14.56
N LYS A 70 -7.70 -12.93 15.57
CA LYS A 70 -7.73 -13.27 17.01
C LYS A 70 -6.48 -13.99 17.52
N MET A 71 -5.33 -13.78 16.89
CA MET A 71 -4.07 -14.27 17.43
C MET A 71 -3.72 -13.51 18.70
N ASN A 72 -3.02 -14.20 19.63
CA ASN A 72 -2.52 -13.56 20.84
C ASN A 72 -1.59 -12.39 20.50
N PHE A 73 -1.88 -11.21 21.08
CA PHE A 73 -1.13 -9.98 20.85
C PHE A 73 0.37 -10.15 21.06
N PHE A 74 0.77 -10.73 22.20
CA PHE A 74 2.19 -10.90 22.51
C PHE A 74 2.90 -11.81 21.51
N ARG A 75 2.25 -12.89 21.08
CA ARG A 75 2.82 -13.77 20.06
C ARG A 75 3.00 -13.03 18.72
N ALA A 76 1.99 -12.32 18.26
CA ALA A 76 2.07 -11.54 17.02
C ALA A 76 3.17 -10.47 17.13
N PHE A 77 3.17 -9.72 18.23
CA PHE A 77 4.14 -8.65 18.46
C PHE A 77 5.59 -9.16 18.47
N PHE A 78 5.91 -10.15 19.33
CA PHE A 78 7.28 -10.65 19.43
C PHE A 78 7.76 -11.33 18.14
N THR A 79 6.88 -12.03 17.42
CA THR A 79 7.24 -12.65 16.14
C THR A 79 7.60 -11.59 15.10
N LEU A 80 6.77 -10.57 14.92
CA LEU A 80 7.00 -9.51 13.95
C LEU A 80 8.13 -8.57 14.37
N PHE A 81 8.29 -8.33 15.66
CA PHE A 81 9.44 -7.59 16.20
C PHE A 81 10.75 -8.32 15.88
N ALA A 82 10.80 -9.64 16.06
CA ALA A 82 11.97 -10.43 15.70
C ALA A 82 12.27 -10.35 14.19
N PHE A 83 11.25 -10.43 13.32
CA PHE A 83 11.45 -10.29 11.86
C PHE A 83 11.92 -8.87 11.49
N GLY A 84 11.33 -7.85 12.10
CA GLY A 84 11.77 -6.48 11.94
C GLY A 84 13.22 -6.28 12.38
N LEU A 85 13.58 -6.82 13.53
CA LEU A 85 14.96 -6.74 14.04
C LEU A 85 15.95 -7.46 13.11
N LEU A 86 15.62 -8.67 12.63
CA LEU A 86 16.44 -9.40 11.67
C LEU A 86 16.61 -8.64 10.35
N SER A 87 15.55 -7.97 9.86
CA SER A 87 15.63 -7.13 8.67
C SER A 87 16.53 -5.90 8.88
N LEU A 88 16.49 -5.31 10.08
CA LEU A 88 17.34 -4.19 10.47
C LEU A 88 18.80 -4.59 10.62
N LEU A 89 19.14 -5.84 10.87
CA LEU A 89 20.56 -6.30 10.86
C LEU A 89 21.16 -6.18 9.47
N ILE A 90 20.40 -6.48 8.41
CA ILE A 90 20.85 -6.31 7.02
C ILE A 90 21.14 -4.83 6.74
N TYR A 91 20.21 -3.96 7.12
CA TYR A 91 20.37 -2.52 7.00
C TYR A 91 21.52 -2.00 7.86
N GLY A 92 21.66 -2.49 9.09
CA GLY A 92 22.69 -2.08 10.05
C GLY A 92 24.10 -2.34 9.57
N ALA A 93 24.34 -3.45 8.88
CA ALA A 93 25.64 -3.76 8.28
C ALA A 93 26.03 -2.71 7.23
N TRP A 94 25.10 -2.35 6.34
CA TRP A 94 25.30 -1.29 5.36
C TRP A 94 25.46 0.08 6.01
N PHE A 95 24.60 0.40 6.98
CA PHE A 95 24.63 1.67 7.72
C PHE A 95 25.97 1.89 8.41
N TYR A 96 26.51 0.84 9.07
CA TYR A 96 27.81 0.89 9.71
C TYR A 96 28.95 1.15 8.71
N ALA A 97 28.92 0.47 7.56
CA ALA A 97 29.90 0.69 6.50
C ALA A 97 29.85 2.13 5.94
N ALA A 98 28.64 2.66 5.71
CA ALA A 98 28.42 4.03 5.25
C ALA A 98 28.88 5.07 6.30
N TYR A 99 28.58 4.82 7.58
CA TYR A 99 29.06 5.66 8.67
C TYR A 99 30.58 5.70 8.78
N ARG A 100 31.24 4.56 8.59
CA ARG A 100 32.72 4.49 8.56
C ARG A 100 33.35 5.37 7.47
N GLN A 101 32.64 5.59 6.36
CA GLN A 101 33.09 6.43 5.24
C GLN A 101 32.70 7.90 5.42
N GLY A 102 31.45 8.17 5.82
CA GLY A 102 30.85 9.51 5.87
C GLY A 102 30.91 10.22 7.23
N GLY A 103 31.24 9.49 8.31
CA GLY A 103 31.34 10.06 9.66
C GLY A 103 30.06 10.74 10.14
N GLN A 104 30.25 11.85 10.88
CA GLN A 104 29.13 12.60 11.47
C GLN A 104 28.20 13.20 10.42
N SER A 105 28.72 13.68 9.30
CA SER A 105 27.91 14.26 8.21
C SER A 105 26.89 13.28 7.64
N PHE A 106 27.24 11.98 7.60
CA PHE A 106 26.29 10.93 7.19
C PHE A 106 25.16 10.76 8.21
N LEU A 107 25.48 10.80 9.51
CA LEU A 107 24.44 10.70 10.57
C LEU A 107 23.48 11.88 10.53
N ASP A 108 24.00 13.09 10.36
CA ASP A 108 23.19 14.32 10.30
C ASP A 108 22.24 14.27 9.10
N LEU A 109 22.73 13.81 7.93
CA LEU A 109 21.91 13.62 6.75
C LEU A 109 20.82 12.55 6.97
N MET A 110 21.16 11.43 7.58
CA MET A 110 20.20 10.37 7.89
C MET A 110 19.13 10.81 8.88
N TYR A 111 19.52 11.59 9.88
CA TYR A 111 18.60 12.18 10.85
C TYR A 111 17.63 13.14 10.15
N GLU A 112 18.14 14.08 9.35
CA GLU A 112 17.34 15.04 8.59
C GLU A 112 16.36 14.33 7.64
N GLU A 113 16.81 13.33 6.89
CA GLU A 113 15.98 12.60 5.93
C GLU A 113 14.88 11.74 6.59
N ASN A 114 15.11 11.17 7.77
CA ASN A 114 14.13 10.30 8.42
C ASN A 114 13.25 11.05 9.44
N VAL A 115 13.85 11.84 10.32
CA VAL A 115 13.15 12.55 11.40
C VAL A 115 12.69 13.92 10.93
N GLY A 116 13.54 14.68 10.26
CA GLY A 116 13.21 16.01 9.74
C GLY A 116 12.00 16.01 8.79
N ARG A 117 11.83 14.95 7.98
CA ARG A 117 10.63 14.79 7.15
C ARG A 117 9.34 14.56 7.93
N MET A 118 9.40 13.89 9.06
CA MET A 118 8.22 13.67 9.91
C MET A 118 7.80 14.93 10.65
N THR A 119 8.80 15.69 11.13
CA THR A 119 8.61 16.89 11.95
C THR A 119 8.54 18.20 11.16
N ASN A 120 8.83 18.15 9.85
CA ASN A 120 8.94 19.31 8.96
C ASN A 120 10.02 20.31 9.40
N THR A 121 11.12 19.81 9.95
CA THR A 121 12.28 20.61 10.41
C THR A 121 13.46 20.53 9.44
N MET A 122 13.19 20.24 8.16
CA MET A 122 14.21 20.13 7.12
C MET A 122 14.70 21.50 6.66
N ASN A 123 15.98 21.60 6.29
CA ASN A 123 16.59 22.82 5.76
C ASN A 123 16.25 23.10 4.28
N TYR A 124 15.44 22.27 3.65
CA TYR A 124 14.98 22.42 2.26
C TYR A 124 13.47 22.20 2.12
N ASP A 125 12.89 22.70 1.01
CA ASP A 125 11.44 22.66 0.76
C ASP A 125 10.88 21.24 0.87
N SER A 126 10.08 21.01 1.90
CA SER A 126 9.28 19.80 2.04
C SER A 126 7.95 19.97 1.30
N CYS A 127 7.51 18.92 0.59
CA CYS A 127 6.19 18.92 -0.06
C CYS A 127 5.09 18.81 1.00
N VAL A 128 4.82 19.90 1.73
CA VAL A 128 3.73 19.97 2.69
C VAL A 128 2.42 20.05 1.93
N ASN A 129 1.59 19.03 2.07
CA ASN A 129 0.29 18.97 1.43
C ASN A 129 -0.81 18.71 2.49
N PRO A 130 -2.01 19.30 2.33
CA PRO A 130 -3.11 19.11 3.26
C PRO A 130 -3.56 17.64 3.29
N TRP A 131 -4.27 17.25 4.34
CA TRP A 131 -4.72 15.87 4.54
C TRP A 131 -5.53 15.28 3.38
N PRO A 132 -6.37 16.05 2.61
CA PRO A 132 -7.12 15.50 1.49
C PRO A 132 -6.26 15.12 0.28
N TYR A 133 -5.00 15.57 0.23
CA TYR A 133 -4.09 15.32 -0.89
C TYR A 133 -3.94 13.83 -1.23
N ASN A 134 -3.84 12.98 -0.21
CA ASN A 134 -3.68 11.55 -0.42
C ASN A 134 -4.93 10.90 -1.05
N PHE A 135 -6.13 11.35 -0.68
CA PHE A 135 -7.38 10.89 -1.31
C PHE A 135 -7.42 11.28 -2.79
N LEU A 136 -7.11 12.55 -3.08
CA LEU A 136 -7.07 13.03 -4.47
C LEU A 136 -6.02 12.26 -5.28
N THR A 137 -4.87 11.97 -4.70
CA THR A 137 -3.79 11.21 -5.34
C THR A 137 -4.22 9.79 -5.71
N VAL A 138 -4.86 9.07 -4.79
CA VAL A 138 -5.36 7.72 -5.09
C VAL A 138 -6.45 7.78 -6.14
N PHE A 139 -7.38 8.73 -6.03
CA PHE A 139 -8.48 8.89 -6.96
C PHE A 139 -8.00 9.19 -8.38
N THR A 140 -7.10 10.16 -8.55
CA THR A 140 -6.56 10.54 -9.87
C THR A 140 -5.57 9.54 -10.42
N GLY A 141 -4.73 8.96 -9.55
CA GLY A 141 -3.72 7.96 -9.93
C GLY A 141 -4.33 6.63 -10.34
N TYR A 142 -5.58 6.36 -9.97
CA TYR A 142 -6.27 5.11 -10.30
C TYR A 142 -7.25 5.26 -11.47
N LEU A 143 -7.20 6.36 -12.21
CA LEU A 143 -7.90 6.47 -13.49
C LEU A 143 -7.29 5.47 -14.51
N PRO A 144 -8.12 4.80 -15.36
CA PRO A 144 -9.57 4.98 -15.52
C PRO A 144 -10.45 4.12 -14.60
N TRP A 145 -9.89 3.31 -13.72
CA TRP A 145 -10.63 2.35 -12.88
C TRP A 145 -11.61 2.98 -11.90
N VAL A 146 -11.34 4.23 -11.50
CA VAL A 146 -12.29 5.01 -10.68
C VAL A 146 -13.61 5.21 -11.41
N LEU A 147 -13.61 5.36 -12.73
CA LEU A 147 -14.83 5.46 -13.53
C LEU A 147 -15.66 4.16 -13.45
N LEU A 148 -14.99 2.99 -13.38
CA LEU A 148 -15.67 1.72 -13.15
C LEU A 148 -16.37 1.70 -11.77
N LEU A 149 -15.70 2.19 -10.73
CA LEU A 149 -16.31 2.27 -9.39
C LEU A 149 -17.51 3.21 -9.39
N ILE A 150 -17.42 4.36 -10.05
CA ILE A 150 -18.51 5.32 -10.18
C ILE A 150 -19.69 4.69 -10.94
N THR A 151 -19.44 4.08 -12.10
CA THR A 151 -20.52 3.41 -12.87
C THR A 151 -21.15 2.27 -12.10
N THR A 152 -20.36 1.52 -11.32
CA THR A 152 -20.87 0.46 -10.44
C THR A 152 -21.78 1.05 -9.36
N LEU A 153 -21.36 2.12 -8.70
CA LEU A 153 -22.11 2.76 -7.63
C LEU A 153 -23.50 3.23 -8.10
N PHE A 154 -23.58 3.83 -9.30
CA PHE A 154 -24.82 4.41 -9.81
C PHE A 154 -25.74 3.42 -10.56
N PHE A 155 -25.17 2.41 -11.21
CA PHE A 155 -25.94 1.55 -12.12
C PHE A 155 -26.15 0.12 -11.65
N VAL A 156 -25.50 -0.29 -10.55
CA VAL A 156 -25.80 -1.57 -9.89
C VAL A 156 -27.13 -1.47 -9.15
N ARG A 157 -27.95 -2.50 -9.28
CA ARG A 157 -29.18 -2.63 -8.48
C ARG A 157 -28.82 -3.14 -7.09
N TRP A 158 -28.60 -2.21 -6.16
CA TRP A 158 -28.31 -2.53 -4.77
C TRP A 158 -29.56 -3.03 -4.06
N ASN A 159 -29.50 -4.21 -3.47
CA ASN A 159 -30.61 -4.75 -2.68
C ASN A 159 -30.40 -4.44 -1.18
N PHE A 160 -30.76 -3.23 -0.76
CA PHE A 160 -30.59 -2.77 0.62
C PHE A 160 -31.62 -3.35 1.60
N LYS A 161 -32.02 -4.62 1.46
CA LYS A 161 -32.97 -5.26 2.40
C LYS A 161 -32.40 -5.43 3.82
N LYS A 162 -31.09 -5.39 4.01
CA LYS A 162 -30.43 -5.46 5.31
C LYS A 162 -30.20 -4.06 5.87
N LYS A 163 -30.71 -3.78 7.08
CA LYS A 163 -30.31 -2.56 7.81
C LYS A 163 -28.78 -2.56 7.96
N ILE A 164 -28.14 -1.56 7.38
CA ILE A 164 -26.70 -1.36 7.51
C ILE A 164 -26.43 -0.93 8.95
N ASN A 165 -25.87 -1.83 9.76
CA ASN A 165 -25.41 -1.55 11.10
C ASN A 165 -23.88 -1.71 11.14
N LEU A 166 -23.19 -0.84 11.86
CA LEU A 166 -21.72 -0.87 12.00
C LEU A 166 -21.21 -2.25 12.45
N LYS A 167 -21.97 -2.90 13.35
CA LYS A 167 -21.68 -4.26 13.82
C LYS A 167 -21.81 -5.31 12.72
N SER A 168 -22.77 -5.15 11.79
CA SER A 168 -22.92 -6.04 10.64
C SER A 168 -21.75 -5.87 9.67
N ILE A 169 -21.37 -4.63 9.34
CA ILE A 169 -20.20 -4.34 8.49
C ILE A 169 -18.94 -4.95 9.08
N TRP A 170 -18.71 -4.78 10.39
CA TRP A 170 -17.56 -5.34 11.07
C TRP A 170 -17.52 -6.87 11.01
N ASN A 171 -18.67 -7.52 11.23
CA ASN A 171 -18.76 -8.97 11.11
C ASN A 171 -18.55 -9.45 9.68
N ASP A 172 -19.06 -8.72 8.68
CA ASP A 172 -18.87 -9.04 7.27
C ASP A 172 -17.37 -8.91 6.89
N VAL A 173 -16.67 -7.88 7.40
CA VAL A 173 -15.21 -7.72 7.22
C VAL A 173 -14.44 -8.86 7.88
N LEU A 174 -14.77 -9.23 9.11
CA LEU A 174 -14.12 -10.36 9.81
C LEU A 174 -14.41 -11.71 9.14
N GLY A 175 -15.56 -11.83 8.47
CA GLY A 175 -15.96 -13.02 7.71
C GLY A 175 -15.31 -13.13 6.32
N MET A 176 -14.57 -12.11 5.88
CA MET A 176 -13.86 -12.15 4.60
C MET A 176 -12.82 -13.28 4.57
N ASP A 177 -12.56 -13.80 3.36
CA ASP A 177 -11.44 -14.68 3.12
C ASP A 177 -10.10 -14.05 3.53
N ASN A 178 -9.10 -14.86 3.80
CA ASN A 178 -7.81 -14.38 4.30
C ASN A 178 -7.15 -13.39 3.33
N VAL A 179 -7.18 -13.68 2.04
CA VAL A 179 -6.57 -12.84 1.00
C VAL A 179 -7.30 -11.51 0.88
N ASP A 180 -8.64 -11.52 0.93
CA ASP A 180 -9.47 -10.32 0.88
C ASP A 180 -9.20 -9.41 2.08
N LEU A 181 -9.27 -9.99 3.28
CA LEU A 181 -9.05 -9.24 4.51
C LEU A 181 -7.62 -8.65 4.56
N TYR A 182 -6.63 -9.46 4.19
CA TYR A 182 -5.24 -9.03 4.18
C TYR A 182 -4.99 -7.89 3.18
N SER A 183 -5.55 -8.01 1.98
CA SER A 183 -5.46 -6.96 0.95
C SER A 183 -6.15 -5.67 1.39
N LEU A 184 -7.32 -5.77 2.05
CA LEU A 184 -8.02 -4.62 2.61
C LEU A 184 -7.19 -3.94 3.71
N ILE A 185 -6.62 -4.73 4.62
CA ILE A 185 -5.74 -4.22 5.68
C ILE A 185 -4.53 -3.53 5.07
N ALA A 186 -3.90 -4.10 4.03
CA ALA A 186 -2.77 -3.48 3.35
C ALA A 186 -3.14 -2.09 2.78
N ILE A 187 -4.28 -1.98 2.09
CA ILE A 187 -4.76 -0.70 1.56
C ILE A 187 -4.95 0.33 2.68
N VAL A 188 -5.73 -0.04 3.71
CA VAL A 188 -6.11 0.90 4.78
C VAL A 188 -4.89 1.30 5.61
N SER A 189 -4.06 0.34 6.01
CA SER A 189 -2.92 0.62 6.89
C SER A 189 -1.82 1.43 6.18
N ILE A 190 -1.50 1.13 4.92
CA ILE A 190 -0.54 1.91 4.14
C ILE A 190 -1.07 3.33 3.91
N PHE A 191 -2.36 3.47 3.57
CA PHE A 191 -2.98 4.78 3.37
C PHE A 191 -2.92 5.63 4.65
N VAL A 192 -3.35 5.07 5.79
CA VAL A 192 -3.34 5.75 7.08
C VAL A 192 -1.91 6.13 7.49
N PHE A 193 -0.95 5.21 7.33
CA PHE A 193 0.45 5.45 7.62
C PHE A 193 0.99 6.69 6.88
N TYR A 194 0.71 6.81 5.59
CA TYR A 194 1.17 7.96 4.80
C TYR A 194 0.28 9.21 4.93
N CYS A 195 -0.81 9.16 5.69
CA CYS A 195 -1.54 10.37 6.10
C CYS A 195 -0.90 11.08 7.30
N ILE A 196 -0.13 10.37 8.13
CA ILE A 196 0.48 10.90 9.36
C ILE A 196 1.56 11.97 9.06
N PRO A 197 2.56 11.74 8.18
CA PRO A 197 3.59 12.73 7.91
C PRO A 197 3.04 14.00 7.26
N GLN A 198 3.60 15.15 7.58
CA GLN A 198 3.26 16.43 6.95
C GLN A 198 3.72 16.48 5.48
N SER A 199 4.93 15.97 5.21
CA SER A 199 5.45 15.85 3.85
C SER A 199 4.79 14.69 3.11
N LYS A 200 3.91 15.02 2.14
CA LYS A 200 3.14 14.06 1.35
C LYS A 200 3.52 14.14 -0.13
N ARG A 201 3.83 12.99 -0.71
CA ARG A 201 4.10 12.87 -2.15
C ARG A 201 3.24 11.75 -2.74
N SER A 202 2.75 11.96 -3.96
CA SER A 202 1.88 10.99 -4.65
C SER A 202 2.50 9.59 -4.77
N VAL A 203 3.82 9.52 -4.91
CA VAL A 203 4.56 8.26 -5.07
C VAL A 203 4.58 7.38 -3.81
N TYR A 204 4.29 7.94 -2.63
CA TYR A 204 4.28 7.16 -1.38
C TYR A 204 3.15 6.14 -1.31
N LEU A 205 2.05 6.39 -2.03
CA LEU A 205 0.89 5.51 -2.08
C LEU A 205 0.99 4.39 -3.13
N MET A 206 2.12 4.29 -3.84
CA MET A 206 2.30 3.26 -4.88
C MET A 206 2.11 1.82 -4.37
N PRO A 207 2.53 1.45 -3.15
CA PRO A 207 2.32 0.09 -2.65
C PRO A 207 0.84 -0.32 -2.49
N ILE A 208 -0.11 0.63 -2.50
CA ILE A 208 -1.55 0.35 -2.40
C ILE A 208 -2.11 -0.21 -3.73
N TYR A 209 -1.57 0.22 -4.87
CA TYR A 209 -2.16 -0.06 -6.18
C TYR A 209 -2.29 -1.55 -6.54
N PRO A 210 -1.35 -2.45 -6.24
CA PRO A 210 -1.55 -3.87 -6.49
C PRO A 210 -2.75 -4.46 -5.75
N PHE A 211 -2.99 -4.05 -4.50
CA PHE A 211 -4.12 -4.50 -3.70
C PHE A 211 -5.45 -3.91 -4.18
N LEU A 212 -5.44 -2.66 -4.66
CA LEU A 212 -6.60 -2.07 -5.34
C LEU A 212 -6.90 -2.80 -6.65
N ALA A 213 -5.88 -3.15 -7.42
CA ALA A 213 -6.05 -3.91 -8.67
C ALA A 213 -6.69 -5.28 -8.41
N TYR A 214 -6.33 -5.95 -7.32
CA TYR A 214 -6.96 -7.20 -6.89
C TYR A 214 -8.48 -7.03 -6.70
N PHE A 215 -8.92 -5.99 -5.96
CA PHE A 215 -10.34 -5.74 -5.76
C PHE A 215 -11.07 -5.31 -7.04
N ILE A 216 -10.41 -4.56 -7.93
CA ILE A 216 -10.98 -4.23 -9.23
C ILE A 216 -11.16 -5.49 -10.09
N ALA A 217 -10.20 -6.40 -10.08
CA ALA A 217 -10.33 -7.67 -10.80
C ALA A 217 -11.53 -8.48 -10.29
N LYS A 218 -11.70 -8.59 -8.96
CA LYS A 218 -12.88 -9.23 -8.37
C LYS A 218 -14.19 -8.53 -8.75
N LEU A 219 -14.19 -7.19 -8.74
CA LEU A 219 -15.35 -6.41 -9.17
C LEU A 219 -15.71 -6.66 -10.64
N LEU A 220 -14.71 -6.72 -11.53
CA LEU A 220 -14.91 -7.00 -12.95
C LEU A 220 -15.54 -8.39 -13.18
N VAL A 221 -15.01 -9.42 -12.50
CA VAL A 221 -15.57 -10.77 -12.56
C VAL A 221 -17.02 -10.76 -12.06
N TRP A 222 -17.25 -10.17 -10.90
CA TRP A 222 -18.62 -10.11 -10.34
C TRP A 222 -19.60 -9.35 -11.25
N LEU A 223 -19.19 -8.23 -11.85
CA LEU A 223 -20.03 -7.48 -12.79
C LEU A 223 -20.30 -8.26 -14.09
N SER A 224 -19.32 -9.00 -14.57
CA SER A 224 -19.48 -9.86 -15.75
C SER A 224 -20.54 -10.93 -15.52
N ASP A 225 -20.55 -11.55 -14.34
CA ASP A 225 -21.41 -12.68 -14.02
C ASP A 225 -22.82 -12.25 -13.57
N SER A 226 -22.91 -11.14 -12.83
CA SER A 226 -24.15 -10.75 -12.15
C SER A 226 -24.88 -9.58 -12.79
N GLN A 227 -24.16 -8.53 -13.21
CA GLN A 227 -24.75 -7.28 -13.68
C GLN A 227 -23.90 -6.58 -14.74
N GLN A 228 -24.11 -6.91 -16.00
CA GLN A 228 -23.30 -6.37 -17.12
C GLN A 228 -23.57 -4.90 -17.48
N LYS A 229 -24.68 -4.30 -16.99
CA LYS A 229 -25.04 -2.92 -17.35
C LYS A 229 -23.96 -1.88 -16.97
N PRO A 230 -23.43 -1.85 -15.73
CA PRO A 230 -22.35 -0.92 -15.36
C PRO A 230 -21.10 -1.10 -16.24
N LEU A 231 -20.76 -2.35 -16.58
CA LEU A 231 -19.59 -2.66 -17.39
C LEU A 231 -19.75 -2.16 -18.84
N ARG A 232 -20.95 -2.29 -19.44
CA ARG A 232 -21.25 -1.75 -20.78
C ARG A 232 -21.15 -0.21 -20.80
N ILE A 233 -21.69 0.46 -19.78
CA ILE A 233 -21.61 1.92 -19.66
C ILE A 233 -20.15 2.36 -19.50
N TYR A 234 -19.40 1.70 -18.65
CA TYR A 234 -17.97 1.96 -18.46
C TYR A 234 -17.18 1.80 -19.78
N GLY A 235 -17.41 0.71 -20.53
CA GLY A 235 -16.80 0.50 -21.83
C GLY A 235 -17.16 1.59 -22.85
N GLY A 236 -18.42 2.06 -22.84
CA GLY A 236 -18.87 3.19 -23.66
C GLY A 236 -18.13 4.48 -23.33
N ILE A 237 -18.00 4.81 -22.03
CA ILE A 237 -17.24 6.00 -21.57
C ILE A 237 -15.77 5.91 -22.02
N LEU A 238 -15.13 4.76 -21.83
CA LEU A 238 -13.73 4.58 -22.25
C LEU A 238 -13.56 4.72 -23.77
N SER A 239 -14.51 4.20 -24.56
CA SER A 239 -14.49 4.33 -26.01
C SER A 239 -14.58 5.80 -26.46
N VAL A 240 -15.44 6.60 -25.82
CA VAL A 240 -15.55 8.04 -26.10
C VAL A 240 -14.27 8.76 -25.69
N LEU A 241 -13.76 8.51 -24.47
CA LEU A 241 -12.54 9.13 -23.99
C LEU A 241 -11.32 8.79 -24.85
N SER A 242 -11.19 7.55 -25.30
CA SER A 242 -10.08 7.14 -26.18
C SER A 242 -10.12 7.82 -27.53
N ARG A 243 -11.32 8.01 -28.11
CA ARG A 243 -11.49 8.75 -29.38
C ARG A 243 -11.15 10.23 -29.21
N LEU A 244 -11.59 10.86 -28.12
CA LEU A 244 -11.26 12.27 -27.83
C LEU A 244 -9.75 12.45 -27.64
N LEU A 245 -9.11 11.56 -26.88
CA LEU A 245 -7.65 11.60 -26.69
C LEU A 245 -6.92 11.39 -28.02
N PHE A 246 -7.38 10.46 -28.87
CA PHE A 246 -6.79 10.23 -30.18
C PHE A 246 -6.86 11.50 -31.04
N VAL A 247 -8.00 12.19 -31.08
CA VAL A 247 -8.16 13.45 -31.81
C VAL A 247 -7.20 14.52 -31.29
N VAL A 248 -7.06 14.68 -29.97
CA VAL A 248 -6.17 15.67 -29.34
C VAL A 248 -4.68 15.39 -29.58
N PHE A 249 -4.29 14.11 -29.77
CA PHE A 249 -2.88 13.75 -30.00
C PHE A 249 -2.49 13.72 -31.49
N VAL A 250 -3.46 13.67 -32.40
CA VAL A 250 -3.23 13.62 -33.86
C VAL A 250 -3.39 15.00 -34.51
N LEU A 251 -4.11 15.93 -33.90
CA LEU A 251 -4.22 17.34 -34.26
C LEU A 251 -3.19 18.21 -33.53
#